data_4c77df32045a54a97655e60f200137cb
#
_entry.id   4c77df32045a54a97655e60f200137cb
#
_cell.length_a   1.000
_cell.length_b   1.000
_cell.length_c   1.000
_cell.angle_alpha   90.00
_cell.angle_beta   90.00
_cell.angle_gamma   90.00
#
_symmetry.space_group_name_H-M   'P 1'
#
loop_
_entity.id
_entity.type
_entity.pdbx_description
1 polymer ?
#
loop_
_entity_poly.entity_id
_entity_poly.type
_entity_poly.pdbx_seq_one_letter_code
_entity_poly.pdbx_strand_id
1 'polypeptide(L)'
;MKRKMFKTVASVAMAGLILAGTMVPTMAARKDSTLLTGKGKDVKNVILLISDGWGSNQILATDYFTDGKAGTQIYENFPAKVNMSTYSFGEPGTEDDLDSVYTSSLWDNFNLLKNNPTDSAAAGTAMSTGTKTYDAAIGVDQELEDLKHIAEDFEELDKATGVVSSVEFSHATPASFVDHNASRNNYSDIANGMIQNSATDVIMGAGNPNFDDNGQLRSTPNYRYVGGEETWEALLAGTLGNDADNDGDIDYWNLIQTKDDFEELQYGNAPDRLIGVPEVYSTLQQSRGGDRYADAFDVPFNDNVPTLEVMTSGALNVLDNNENGFFLMVEGGAVDWAGHANQSGRLIEEQEDFNRAVEAVCNWVEENSNWGETLVIVTGDHETGYLTGTAGVYDEVKNNGAGEMPTMVWNSSNHTNQLIPLFAKGTGAEIFKKLADETDPVKGNYIDNTEISVAMRELIN
;
A
#
# COMPACT_ATOMS: atom_id res chain seq x y z
N MET A 1 15.48 -70.17 -37.79
CA MET A 1 15.14 -69.77 -39.15
C MET A 1 14.87 -68.29 -39.14
N LYS A 2 15.77 -67.48 -39.55
CA LYS A 2 16.07 -66.80 -40.80
C LYS A 2 14.88 -66.07 -41.41
N ARG A 3 14.99 -64.79 -41.48
CA ARG A 3 14.81 -63.76 -42.59
C ARG A 3 13.78 -62.73 -42.24
N LYS A 4 13.88 -61.48 -42.59
CA LYS A 4 14.88 -60.53 -43.17
C LYS A 4 14.18 -59.14 -43.18
N MET A 5 14.98 -58.13 -43.01
CA MET A 5 14.67 -56.71 -43.25
C MET A 5 13.93 -56.44 -44.56
N PHE A 6 13.07 -55.43 -44.56
CA PHE A 6 13.03 -54.46 -45.65
C PHE A 6 12.74 -53.06 -45.14
N LYS A 7 13.63 -52.17 -45.50
CA LYS A 7 13.49 -50.70 -45.36
C LYS A 7 12.60 -50.21 -46.49
N THR A 8 11.69 -49.31 -46.18
CA THR A 8 11.11 -48.42 -47.20
C THR A 8 11.10 -47.00 -46.66
N VAL A 9 11.87 -46.15 -47.32
CA VAL A 9 11.91 -44.72 -47.19
C VAL A 9 10.69 -44.15 -47.94
N ALA A 10 9.90 -43.34 -47.29
CA ALA A 10 8.92 -42.51 -47.96
C ALA A 10 9.02 -41.09 -47.39
N SER A 11 9.53 -40.22 -48.24
CA SER A 11 9.53 -38.78 -48.07
C SER A 11 8.10 -38.27 -48.10
N VAL A 12 7.67 -37.51 -47.09
CA VAL A 12 6.46 -36.71 -47.14
C VAL A 12 6.79 -35.29 -46.73
N ALA A 13 6.32 -34.39 -47.57
CA ALA A 13 6.56 -32.98 -47.59
C ALA A 13 6.15 -32.29 -46.27
N MET A 14 7.02 -31.36 -45.84
CA MET A 14 6.73 -30.34 -44.84
C MET A 14 5.69 -29.38 -45.40
N ALA A 15 4.47 -29.42 -44.85
CA ALA A 15 3.52 -28.33 -44.94
C ALA A 15 3.75 -27.46 -43.70
N GLY A 16 4.40 -26.32 -43.88
CA GLY A 16 4.57 -25.32 -42.81
C GLY A 16 3.22 -24.71 -42.45
N LEU A 17 2.70 -25.04 -41.27
CA LEU A 17 1.73 -24.18 -40.60
C LEU A 17 2.52 -23.04 -39.94
N ILE A 18 2.40 -21.86 -40.51
CA ILE A 18 2.75 -20.62 -39.84
C ILE A 18 1.63 -20.41 -38.81
N LEU A 19 1.90 -20.78 -37.55
CA LEU A 19 1.15 -20.21 -36.43
C LEU A 19 1.57 -18.73 -36.40
N ALA A 20 0.68 -17.86 -36.82
CA ALA A 20 0.72 -16.47 -36.44
C ALA A 20 0.43 -16.42 -34.94
N GLY A 21 1.47 -16.45 -34.13
CA GLY A 21 1.39 -16.08 -32.74
C GLY A 21 0.98 -14.61 -32.73
N THR A 22 -0.24 -14.33 -32.29
CA THR A 22 -0.62 -13.00 -31.83
C THR A 22 0.27 -12.71 -30.63
N MET A 23 1.30 -11.89 -30.84
CA MET A 23 1.99 -11.26 -29.71
C MET A 23 0.93 -10.40 -29.02
N VAL A 24 0.48 -10.85 -27.86
CA VAL A 24 -0.12 -9.97 -26.86
C VAL A 24 0.97 -8.95 -26.53
N PRO A 25 0.73 -7.65 -26.67
CA PRO A 25 1.69 -6.68 -26.19
C PRO A 25 1.73 -6.80 -24.66
N THR A 26 2.74 -7.47 -24.14
CA THR A 26 3.17 -7.21 -22.77
C THR A 26 3.55 -5.74 -22.72
N MET A 27 2.65 -4.92 -22.16
CA MET A 27 2.93 -3.53 -21.81
C MET A 27 3.80 -3.51 -20.54
N ALA A 28 4.85 -4.28 -20.53
CA ALA A 28 5.92 -4.12 -19.58
C ALA A 28 7.21 -4.21 -20.37
N ALA A 29 8.06 -3.34 -20.16
CA ALA A 29 9.33 -3.13 -20.79
C ALA A 29 9.28 -2.02 -21.82
N ARG A 30 9.23 -0.89 -21.30
CA ARG A 30 9.65 0.27 -21.96
C ARG A 30 10.37 1.17 -20.98
N LYS A 31 11.31 1.65 -21.42
CA LYS A 31 11.97 2.41 -22.39
C LYS A 31 13.27 2.93 -21.89
N ASP A 32 14.21 3.10 -22.75
CA ASP A 32 15.29 4.06 -22.68
C ASP A 32 15.73 4.45 -21.23
N SER A 33 16.79 3.85 -20.78
CA SER A 33 17.60 4.22 -19.63
C SER A 33 18.16 5.67 -19.71
N THR A 34 17.36 6.58 -20.24
CA THR A 34 17.72 7.99 -20.49
C THR A 34 16.75 8.97 -19.85
N LEU A 35 15.75 8.52 -19.07
CA LEU A 35 14.84 9.44 -18.36
C LEU A 35 15.58 10.33 -17.35
N LEU A 36 16.69 9.85 -16.81
CA LEU A 36 17.59 10.61 -15.96
C LEU A 36 18.93 10.87 -16.66
N THR A 37 18.99 11.82 -17.61
CA THR A 37 20.26 12.36 -18.11
C THR A 37 20.86 13.35 -17.10
N GLY A 38 21.27 12.84 -16.00
CA GLY A 38 22.06 13.46 -14.95
C GLY A 38 22.40 12.34 -14.00
N LYS A 39 23.66 12.23 -13.54
CA LYS A 39 23.96 11.30 -12.45
C LYS A 39 22.87 11.43 -11.41
N GLY A 40 22.00 10.43 -11.31
CA GLY A 40 21.06 10.34 -10.22
C GLY A 40 21.86 10.51 -8.94
N LYS A 41 21.49 11.43 -8.09
CA LYS A 41 21.94 11.37 -6.71
C LYS A 41 21.33 10.08 -6.19
N ASP A 42 22.18 9.22 -5.67
CA ASP A 42 21.73 8.00 -5.02
C ASP A 42 20.69 8.38 -3.96
N VAL A 43 19.42 7.95 -4.17
CA VAL A 43 18.37 8.17 -3.19
C VAL A 43 18.69 7.29 -1.98
N LYS A 44 18.91 7.93 -0.84
CA LYS A 44 19.23 7.22 0.40
C LYS A 44 17.97 6.58 0.97
N ASN A 45 16.91 7.37 1.13
CA ASN A 45 15.66 6.94 1.74
C ASN A 45 14.48 7.13 0.80
N VAL A 46 13.57 6.16 0.76
CA VAL A 46 12.28 6.28 0.08
C VAL A 46 11.17 5.96 1.08
N ILE A 47 10.20 6.86 1.18
CA ILE A 47 9.03 6.70 2.05
C ILE A 47 7.78 6.82 1.18
N LEU A 48 7.00 5.74 1.11
CA LEU A 48 5.74 5.65 0.40
C LEU A 48 4.59 5.62 1.40
N LEU A 49 3.72 6.64 1.37
CA LEU A 49 2.55 6.70 2.23
C LEU A 49 1.29 6.46 1.38
N ILE A 50 0.46 5.51 1.80
CA ILE A 50 -0.74 5.07 1.10
C ILE A 50 -1.95 5.27 2.02
N SER A 51 -2.89 6.14 1.61
CA SER A 51 -4.22 6.20 2.23
C SER A 51 -5.13 5.27 1.46
N ASP A 52 -5.38 4.06 1.99
CA ASP A 52 -6.23 3.05 1.37
C ASP A 52 -7.65 3.61 1.16
N GLY A 53 -8.18 3.46 -0.03
CA GLY A 53 -9.53 3.85 -0.37
C GLY A 53 -9.77 5.35 -0.58
N TRP A 54 -8.72 6.18 -0.69
CA TRP A 54 -8.91 7.61 -0.85
C TRP A 54 -9.06 8.05 -2.32
N GLY A 55 -9.75 9.19 -2.49
CA GLY A 55 -9.80 9.96 -3.73
C GLY A 55 -9.80 11.46 -3.43
N SER A 56 -9.95 12.28 -4.44
CA SER A 56 -9.95 13.75 -4.27
C SER A 56 -11.00 14.25 -3.28
N ASN A 57 -12.17 13.60 -3.22
CA ASN A 57 -13.26 14.03 -2.33
C ASN A 57 -13.02 13.63 -0.87
N GLN A 58 -12.28 12.56 -0.59
CA GLN A 58 -11.89 12.17 0.76
C GLN A 58 -10.90 13.20 1.34
N ILE A 59 -9.92 13.66 0.53
CA ILE A 59 -9.00 14.74 0.90
C ILE A 59 -9.81 16.03 1.19
N LEU A 60 -10.65 16.45 0.25
CA LEU A 60 -11.47 17.67 0.40
C LEU A 60 -12.40 17.62 1.61
N ALA A 61 -12.97 16.46 1.94
CA ALA A 61 -13.84 16.30 3.09
C ALA A 61 -13.08 16.59 4.40
N THR A 62 -11.86 16.06 4.51
CA THR A 62 -11.00 16.30 5.67
C THR A 62 -10.54 17.75 5.73
N ASP A 63 -10.06 18.33 4.63
CA ASP A 63 -9.67 19.74 4.52
C ASP A 63 -10.80 20.69 4.96
N TYR A 64 -12.02 20.42 4.50
CA TYR A 64 -13.17 21.28 4.84
C TYR A 64 -13.56 21.15 6.30
N PHE A 65 -13.47 19.95 6.87
CA PHE A 65 -13.76 19.75 8.28
C PHE A 65 -12.69 20.39 9.17
N THR A 66 -11.41 20.15 8.88
CA THR A 66 -10.31 20.63 9.74
C THR A 66 -10.09 22.13 9.60
N ASP A 67 -9.96 22.64 8.37
CA ASP A 67 -9.53 24.02 8.09
C ASP A 67 -10.59 24.91 7.43
N GLY A 68 -11.72 24.36 7.01
CA GLY A 68 -12.78 25.10 6.31
C GLY A 68 -12.37 25.58 4.91
N LYS A 69 -11.35 25.01 4.31
CA LYS A 69 -10.87 25.36 2.96
C LYS A 69 -10.06 24.21 2.36
N ALA A 70 -10.02 24.08 1.04
CA ALA A 70 -9.22 23.10 0.31
C ALA A 70 -7.74 23.46 0.28
N GLY A 71 -6.88 22.46 0.05
CA GLY A 71 -5.46 22.64 -0.21
C GLY A 71 -4.62 22.86 1.04
N THR A 72 -5.04 22.30 2.17
CA THR A 72 -4.40 22.55 3.47
C THR A 72 -3.41 21.47 3.88
N GLN A 73 -3.52 20.28 3.31
CA GLN A 73 -2.61 19.21 3.65
C GLN A 73 -1.20 19.48 3.12
N ILE A 74 -0.18 19.08 3.89
CA ILE A 74 1.23 19.36 3.56
C ILE A 74 1.61 18.80 2.17
N TYR A 75 1.12 17.60 1.83
CA TYR A 75 1.41 16.93 0.55
C TYR A 75 0.75 17.65 -0.65
N GLU A 76 -0.35 18.37 -0.46
CA GLU A 76 -0.97 19.14 -1.53
C GLU A 76 -0.09 20.31 -2.01
N ASN A 77 0.99 20.62 -1.27
CA ASN A 77 2.00 21.61 -1.66
C ASN A 77 3.29 20.97 -2.22
N PHE A 78 3.33 19.66 -2.39
CA PHE A 78 4.49 18.99 -2.97
C PHE A 78 4.71 19.38 -4.43
N PRO A 79 5.97 19.41 -4.92
CA PRO A 79 6.28 19.91 -6.25
C PRO A 79 5.82 18.98 -7.38
N ALA A 80 5.78 17.67 -7.16
CA ALA A 80 5.23 16.72 -8.12
C ALA A 80 3.78 16.39 -7.72
N LYS A 81 2.86 16.55 -8.67
CA LYS A 81 1.44 16.23 -8.52
C LYS A 81 0.97 15.66 -9.84
N VAL A 82 0.49 14.44 -9.81
CA VAL A 82 -0.08 13.72 -10.95
C VAL A 82 -1.28 12.89 -10.48
N ASN A 83 -2.04 12.33 -11.40
CA ASN A 83 -3.03 11.32 -11.07
C ASN A 83 -2.47 9.92 -11.41
N MET A 84 -3.14 8.88 -10.95
CA MET A 84 -2.70 7.51 -11.09
C MET A 84 -3.88 6.59 -11.38
N SER A 85 -3.76 5.70 -12.36
CA SER A 85 -4.70 4.62 -12.61
C SER A 85 -4.32 3.38 -11.79
N THR A 86 -5.34 2.64 -11.33
CA THR A 86 -5.17 1.59 -10.33
C THR A 86 -5.78 0.24 -10.71
N TYR A 87 -6.29 0.09 -11.93
CA TYR A 87 -6.95 -1.13 -12.39
C TYR A 87 -6.12 -2.39 -12.15
N SER A 88 -6.81 -3.53 -11.96
CA SER A 88 -6.26 -4.87 -11.86
C SER A 88 -6.69 -5.72 -13.06
N PHE A 89 -6.30 -6.99 -13.09
CA PHE A 89 -6.84 -7.96 -14.05
C PHE A 89 -8.15 -8.61 -13.56
N GLY A 90 -8.79 -8.10 -12.50
CA GLY A 90 -10.06 -8.59 -11.99
C GLY A 90 -9.96 -9.94 -11.27
N GLU A 91 -11.05 -10.71 -11.27
CA GLU A 91 -11.13 -11.98 -10.54
C GLU A 91 -10.27 -13.08 -11.19
N PRO A 92 -9.61 -13.94 -10.41
CA PRO A 92 -8.76 -15.01 -10.94
C PRO A 92 -9.50 -15.97 -11.89
N GLY A 93 -8.90 -16.23 -13.06
CA GLY A 93 -9.40 -17.24 -14.00
C GLY A 93 -10.58 -16.81 -14.85
N THR A 94 -10.89 -15.54 -14.91
CA THR A 94 -11.84 -14.97 -15.84
C THR A 94 -11.11 -14.58 -17.14
N GLU A 95 -11.47 -15.22 -18.27
CA GLU A 95 -10.80 -14.97 -19.59
C GLU A 95 -11.08 -13.57 -20.15
N ASP A 96 -12.03 -12.83 -19.56
CA ASP A 96 -12.50 -11.53 -20.04
C ASP A 96 -11.69 -10.34 -19.51
N ASP A 97 -10.75 -10.56 -18.57
CA ASP A 97 -10.12 -9.50 -17.79
C ASP A 97 -8.83 -8.91 -18.39
N LEU A 98 -8.34 -9.45 -19.48
CA LEU A 98 -7.23 -8.86 -20.25
C LEU A 98 -7.57 -7.48 -20.85
N ASP A 99 -8.85 -7.11 -20.82
CA ASP A 99 -9.35 -5.80 -21.28
C ASP A 99 -9.58 -4.80 -20.12
N SER A 100 -9.23 -5.15 -18.88
CA SER A 100 -9.28 -4.26 -17.72
C SER A 100 -8.17 -3.23 -17.78
N VAL A 101 -8.33 -2.24 -18.64
CA VAL A 101 -7.42 -1.11 -18.79
C VAL A 101 -8.19 0.15 -18.45
N TYR A 102 -7.60 1.05 -17.68
CA TYR A 102 -8.20 2.36 -17.47
C TYR A 102 -8.38 3.08 -18.80
N THR A 103 -9.59 3.57 -19.03
CA THR A 103 -9.92 4.40 -20.20
C THR A 103 -10.75 5.59 -19.78
N SER A 104 -10.57 6.73 -20.45
CA SER A 104 -11.36 7.94 -20.20
C SER A 104 -12.87 7.76 -20.46
N SER A 105 -13.28 6.73 -21.20
CA SER A 105 -14.69 6.40 -21.40
C SER A 105 -15.42 5.98 -20.11
N LEU A 106 -14.69 5.64 -19.04
CA LEU A 106 -15.26 5.40 -17.71
C LEU A 106 -16.02 6.63 -17.19
N TRP A 107 -15.68 7.83 -17.65
CA TRP A 107 -16.38 9.08 -17.27
C TRP A 107 -17.65 9.37 -18.08
N ASP A 108 -17.92 8.62 -19.15
CA ASP A 108 -19.11 8.83 -19.99
C ASP A 108 -20.42 8.55 -19.25
N ASN A 109 -20.36 7.72 -18.22
CA ASN A 109 -21.51 7.42 -17.38
C ASN A 109 -21.08 7.22 -15.92
N PHE A 110 -21.77 7.86 -14.98
CA PHE A 110 -21.50 7.80 -13.55
C PHE A 110 -21.27 6.37 -13.00
N ASN A 111 -21.97 5.37 -13.51
CA ASN A 111 -21.87 4.01 -13.00
C ASN A 111 -20.69 3.21 -13.61
N LEU A 112 -20.06 3.65 -14.69
CA LEU A 112 -18.97 2.92 -15.31
C LEU A 112 -17.72 2.84 -14.40
N LEU A 113 -17.48 3.88 -13.60
CA LEU A 113 -16.38 3.88 -12.62
C LEU A 113 -16.52 2.79 -11.54
N LYS A 114 -17.69 2.18 -11.38
CA LYS A 114 -17.95 1.09 -10.43
C LYS A 114 -17.67 -0.30 -11.01
N ASN A 115 -17.33 -0.40 -12.29
CA ASN A 115 -17.18 -1.69 -12.96
C ASN A 115 -15.78 -2.25 -12.72
N ASN A 116 -15.71 -3.44 -12.12
CA ASN A 116 -14.48 -4.20 -11.90
C ASN A 116 -13.31 -3.33 -11.39
N PRO A 117 -13.46 -2.58 -10.29
CA PRO A 117 -12.35 -1.86 -9.70
C PRO A 117 -11.38 -2.83 -9.05
N THR A 118 -10.12 -2.44 -8.96
CA THR A 118 -9.09 -3.21 -8.26
C THR A 118 -9.43 -3.44 -6.79
N ASP A 119 -8.80 -4.44 -6.17
CA ASP A 119 -8.70 -4.54 -4.72
C ASP A 119 -7.32 -4.06 -4.23
N SER A 120 -7.16 -3.88 -2.92
CA SER A 120 -5.91 -3.39 -2.30
C SER A 120 -4.73 -4.35 -2.52
N ALA A 121 -4.98 -5.67 -2.63
CA ALA A 121 -3.93 -6.65 -2.87
C ALA A 121 -3.29 -6.49 -4.24
N ALA A 122 -4.10 -6.45 -5.29
CA ALA A 122 -3.62 -6.24 -6.66
C ALA A 122 -3.03 -4.83 -6.85
N ALA A 123 -3.62 -3.81 -6.23
CA ALA A 123 -3.09 -2.45 -6.29
C ALA A 123 -1.73 -2.33 -5.57
N GLY A 124 -1.61 -2.87 -4.36
CA GLY A 124 -0.36 -2.92 -3.60
C GLY A 124 0.72 -3.73 -4.32
N THR A 125 0.36 -4.90 -4.88
CA THR A 125 1.28 -5.70 -5.71
C THR A 125 1.77 -4.90 -6.92
N ALA A 126 0.91 -4.18 -7.62
CA ALA A 126 1.32 -3.34 -8.75
C ALA A 126 2.29 -2.23 -8.32
N MET A 127 2.05 -1.57 -7.18
CA MET A 127 2.91 -0.51 -6.65
C MET A 127 4.25 -1.04 -6.13
N SER A 128 4.30 -2.23 -5.56
CA SER A 128 5.51 -2.82 -4.99
C SER A 128 6.39 -3.51 -6.02
N THR A 129 5.79 -4.17 -7.03
CA THR A 129 6.52 -4.99 -8.00
C THR A 129 6.68 -4.36 -9.38
N GLY A 130 5.79 -3.42 -9.75
CA GLY A 130 5.69 -2.87 -11.10
C GLY A 130 4.93 -3.78 -12.08
N THR A 131 4.17 -4.74 -11.59
CA THR A 131 3.44 -5.73 -12.40
C THR A 131 1.98 -5.80 -11.98
N LYS A 132 1.06 -5.72 -12.96
CA LYS A 132 -0.38 -5.94 -12.70
C LYS A 132 -0.65 -7.42 -12.42
N THR A 133 -1.61 -7.66 -11.54
CA THR A 133 -2.08 -9.00 -11.19
C THR A 133 -3.60 -9.03 -11.00
N TYR A 134 -4.13 -10.18 -10.60
CA TYR A 134 -5.54 -10.39 -10.32
C TYR A 134 -5.91 -9.95 -8.88
N ASP A 135 -7.19 -9.69 -8.65
CA ASP A 135 -7.69 -9.31 -7.33
C ASP A 135 -7.37 -10.40 -6.28
N ALA A 136 -7.02 -9.97 -5.09
CA ALA A 136 -6.55 -10.76 -3.96
C ALA A 136 -5.11 -11.32 -4.06
N ALA A 137 -4.37 -11.14 -5.14
CA ALA A 137 -2.98 -11.58 -5.26
C ALA A 137 -2.04 -10.71 -4.42
N ILE A 138 -1.16 -11.34 -3.66
CA ILE A 138 -0.09 -10.70 -2.88
C ILE A 138 1.26 -11.07 -3.51
N GLY A 139 1.94 -10.11 -4.13
CA GLY A 139 3.29 -10.29 -4.65
C GLY A 139 3.47 -11.41 -5.69
N VAL A 140 2.40 -11.89 -6.33
CA VAL A 140 2.45 -12.94 -7.35
C VAL A 140 1.78 -12.49 -8.65
N ASP A 141 2.21 -13.06 -9.78
CA ASP A 141 1.60 -12.83 -11.09
C ASP A 141 0.38 -13.74 -11.36
N GLN A 142 -0.15 -13.70 -12.59
CA GLN A 142 -1.31 -14.51 -12.98
C GLN A 142 -1.02 -16.02 -13.03
N GLU A 143 0.23 -16.41 -13.17
CA GLU A 143 0.71 -17.79 -13.17
C GLU A 143 1.10 -18.27 -11.75
N LEU A 144 0.91 -17.42 -10.72
CA LEU A 144 1.30 -17.64 -9.31
C LEU A 144 2.82 -17.73 -9.11
N GLU A 145 3.61 -17.12 -9.99
CA GLU A 145 5.04 -16.98 -9.81
C GLU A 145 5.32 -15.73 -8.95
N ASP A 146 6.28 -15.83 -8.05
CA ASP A 146 6.67 -14.74 -7.16
C ASP A 146 7.25 -13.55 -7.95
N LEU A 147 6.77 -12.35 -7.63
CA LEU A 147 7.21 -11.09 -8.21
C LEU A 147 8.13 -10.38 -7.22
N LYS A 148 9.29 -9.92 -7.69
CA LYS A 148 10.23 -9.20 -6.83
C LYS A 148 9.64 -7.87 -6.34
N HIS A 149 9.54 -7.69 -5.03
CA HIS A 149 9.10 -6.45 -4.39
C HIS A 149 10.20 -5.37 -4.44
N ILE A 150 9.78 -4.12 -4.34
CA ILE A 150 10.74 -3.00 -4.19
C ILE A 150 11.52 -3.11 -2.87
N ALA A 151 10.93 -3.65 -1.80
CA ALA A 151 11.62 -3.87 -0.54
C ALA A 151 12.84 -4.78 -0.73
N GLU A 152 12.71 -5.90 -1.45
CA GLU A 152 13.82 -6.80 -1.76
C GLU A 152 14.94 -6.12 -2.58
N ASP A 153 14.60 -5.12 -3.44
CA ASP A 153 15.62 -4.33 -4.14
C ASP A 153 16.41 -3.44 -3.17
N PHE A 154 15.77 -2.94 -2.10
CA PHE A 154 16.43 -2.18 -1.05
C PHE A 154 17.31 -3.08 -0.16
N GLU A 155 16.82 -4.26 0.22
CA GLU A 155 17.55 -5.26 1.00
C GLU A 155 18.80 -5.73 0.26
N GLU A 156 18.75 -5.96 -1.06
CA GLU A 156 19.93 -6.28 -1.89
C GLU A 156 20.99 -5.15 -1.92
N LEU A 157 20.61 -3.92 -1.53
CA LEU A 157 21.51 -2.77 -1.40
C LEU A 157 21.96 -2.53 0.04
N ASP A 158 21.80 -3.52 0.93
CA ASP A 158 22.08 -3.43 2.37
C ASP A 158 21.34 -2.27 3.05
N LYS A 159 20.12 -1.94 2.60
CA LYS A 159 19.24 -0.90 3.16
C LYS A 159 18.15 -1.55 4.03
N ALA A 160 17.76 -0.85 5.09
CA ALA A 160 16.66 -1.31 5.93
C ALA A 160 15.30 -1.19 5.23
N THR A 161 14.34 -2.05 5.62
CA THR A 161 12.98 -2.00 5.09
C THR A 161 11.93 -2.07 6.19
N GLY A 162 10.76 -1.46 5.94
CA GLY A 162 9.67 -1.47 6.92
C GLY A 162 8.30 -1.23 6.32
N VAL A 163 7.30 -1.78 7.02
CA VAL A 163 5.88 -1.56 6.75
C VAL A 163 5.13 -1.20 8.04
N VAL A 164 4.28 -0.18 7.96
CA VAL A 164 3.44 0.30 9.07
C VAL A 164 2.01 0.47 8.56
N SER A 165 1.01 -0.01 9.28
CA SER A 165 -0.39 0.13 8.90
C SER A 165 -1.31 0.43 10.09
N SER A 166 -2.40 1.15 9.84
CA SER A 166 -3.48 1.37 10.81
C SER A 166 -4.48 0.20 10.89
N VAL A 167 -4.35 -0.80 10.00
CA VAL A 167 -5.09 -2.08 10.03
C VAL A 167 -4.15 -3.22 10.40
N GLU A 168 -4.60 -4.48 10.29
CA GLU A 168 -3.75 -5.63 10.63
C GLU A 168 -2.47 -5.63 9.79
N PHE A 169 -1.32 -5.88 10.41
CA PHE A 169 -0.04 -5.88 9.68
C PHE A 169 0.02 -6.92 8.55
N SER A 170 -0.76 -7.99 8.65
CA SER A 170 -0.91 -9.03 7.62
C SER A 170 -2.05 -8.75 6.63
N HIS A 171 -2.62 -7.53 6.63
CA HIS A 171 -3.59 -7.08 5.62
C HIS A 171 -2.92 -6.92 4.25
N ALA A 172 -3.75 -6.79 3.21
CA ALA A 172 -3.31 -6.85 1.82
C ALA A 172 -2.18 -5.87 1.46
N THR A 173 -2.33 -4.59 1.81
CA THR A 173 -1.38 -3.56 1.41
C THR A 173 0.00 -3.75 2.03
N PRO A 174 0.18 -3.87 3.38
CA PRO A 174 1.49 -4.14 3.93
C PRO A 174 2.07 -5.48 3.47
N ALA A 175 1.24 -6.52 3.35
CA ALA A 175 1.68 -7.82 2.88
C ALA A 175 2.25 -7.77 1.45
N SER A 176 1.65 -6.98 0.54
CA SER A 176 2.10 -6.87 -0.86
C SER A 176 3.46 -6.20 -1.05
N PHE A 177 4.09 -5.71 0.01
CA PHE A 177 5.46 -5.19 0.01
C PHE A 177 6.47 -6.14 0.67
N VAL A 178 6.01 -7.27 1.27
CA VAL A 178 6.85 -8.12 2.12
C VAL A 178 6.71 -9.61 1.82
N ASP A 179 5.54 -10.10 1.39
CA ASP A 179 5.22 -11.51 1.25
C ASP A 179 4.64 -11.87 -0.12
N HIS A 180 4.63 -13.16 -0.43
CA HIS A 180 4.07 -13.72 -1.66
C HIS A 180 2.97 -14.71 -1.32
N ASN A 181 1.75 -14.44 -1.78
CA ASN A 181 0.63 -15.32 -1.52
C ASN A 181 -0.44 -15.24 -2.62
N ALA A 182 -0.98 -16.38 -3.02
CA ALA A 182 -2.04 -16.45 -4.02
C ALA A 182 -3.35 -15.77 -3.56
N SER A 183 -3.51 -15.48 -2.27
CA SER A 183 -4.74 -14.86 -1.75
C SER A 183 -4.51 -14.10 -0.45
N ARG A 184 -4.90 -12.82 -0.43
CA ARG A 184 -4.93 -11.96 0.77
C ARG A 184 -5.74 -12.53 1.94
N ASN A 185 -6.59 -13.52 1.68
CA ASN A 185 -7.41 -14.14 2.72
C ASN A 185 -6.64 -15.17 3.57
N ASN A 186 -5.44 -15.53 3.17
CA ASN A 186 -4.57 -16.47 3.88
C ASN A 186 -3.76 -15.79 5.00
N TYR A 187 -4.42 -14.99 5.82
CA TYR A 187 -3.79 -14.13 6.83
C TYR A 187 -2.73 -14.79 7.69
N SER A 188 -2.97 -16.02 8.18
CA SER A 188 -1.98 -16.72 9.01
C SER A 188 -0.73 -17.12 8.22
N ASP A 189 -0.88 -17.52 6.95
CA ASP A 189 0.25 -17.87 6.09
C ASP A 189 1.05 -16.61 5.74
N ILE A 190 0.35 -15.52 5.38
CA ILE A 190 0.95 -14.20 5.11
C ILE A 190 1.72 -13.69 6.34
N ALA A 191 1.10 -13.70 7.54
CA ALA A 191 1.78 -13.27 8.75
C ALA A 191 3.05 -14.10 9.03
N ASN A 192 3.00 -15.41 8.80
CA ASN A 192 4.17 -16.26 8.94
C ASN A 192 5.23 -15.97 7.87
N GLY A 193 4.84 -15.69 6.63
CA GLY A 193 5.73 -15.27 5.56
C GLY A 193 6.47 -13.98 5.91
N MET A 194 5.72 -12.94 6.29
CA MET A 194 6.28 -11.66 6.71
C MET A 194 7.24 -11.78 7.90
N ILE A 195 6.91 -12.57 8.92
CA ILE A 195 7.70 -12.67 10.16
C ILE A 195 8.91 -13.59 10.02
N GLN A 196 8.78 -14.72 9.31
CA GLN A 196 9.75 -15.80 9.32
C GLN A 196 10.60 -15.89 8.05
N ASN A 197 10.13 -15.31 6.93
CA ASN A 197 10.76 -15.50 5.63
C ASN A 197 11.26 -14.20 4.99
N SER A 198 10.89 -13.02 5.53
CA SER A 198 11.35 -11.73 4.98
C SER A 198 12.63 -11.24 5.65
N ALA A 199 13.34 -10.36 4.97
CA ALA A 199 14.47 -9.59 5.53
C ALA A 199 14.02 -8.25 6.14
N THR A 200 12.72 -7.97 6.19
CA THR A 200 12.15 -6.71 6.68
C THR A 200 12.51 -6.45 8.14
N ASP A 201 12.93 -5.22 8.45
CA ASP A 201 13.39 -4.81 9.78
C ASP A 201 12.26 -4.32 10.67
N VAL A 202 11.23 -3.69 10.09
CA VAL A 202 10.09 -3.14 10.84
C VAL A 202 8.77 -3.63 10.26
N ILE A 203 7.94 -4.26 11.11
CA ILE A 203 6.56 -4.62 10.80
C ILE A 203 5.66 -4.06 11.91
N MET A 204 4.75 -3.14 11.57
CA MET A 204 3.80 -2.60 12.56
C MET A 204 2.38 -2.57 12.00
N GLY A 205 1.42 -2.93 12.84
CA GLY A 205 0.00 -2.83 12.53
C GLY A 205 -0.87 -3.51 13.57
N ALA A 206 -2.18 -3.29 13.51
CA ALA A 206 -3.14 -3.99 14.36
C ALA A 206 -3.05 -5.52 14.19
N GLY A 207 -3.91 -6.26 14.84
CA GLY A 207 -3.95 -7.72 14.75
C GLY A 207 -3.74 -8.44 16.07
N ASN A 208 -3.62 -7.72 17.20
CA ASN A 208 -3.32 -8.33 18.50
C ASN A 208 -4.39 -9.36 18.89
N PRO A 209 -4.00 -10.64 19.07
CA PRO A 209 -4.95 -11.72 19.30
C PRO A 209 -5.71 -11.61 20.62
N ASN A 210 -5.15 -10.90 21.59
CA ASN A 210 -5.66 -10.83 22.95
C ASN A 210 -6.66 -9.69 23.18
N PHE A 211 -6.79 -8.76 22.25
CA PHE A 211 -7.64 -7.57 22.38
C PHE A 211 -8.80 -7.56 21.39
N ASP A 212 -9.85 -6.81 21.68
CA ASP A 212 -10.95 -6.50 20.76
C ASP A 212 -10.73 -5.14 20.08
N ASP A 213 -11.69 -4.70 19.26
CA ASP A 213 -11.61 -3.40 18.57
C ASP A 213 -11.84 -2.18 19.47
N ASN A 214 -12.09 -2.39 20.77
CA ASN A 214 -12.14 -1.34 21.78
C ASN A 214 -10.88 -1.31 22.67
N GLY A 215 -9.83 -2.02 22.28
CA GLY A 215 -8.62 -2.12 23.10
C GLY A 215 -8.84 -2.85 24.42
N GLN A 216 -9.85 -3.74 24.50
CA GLN A 216 -10.16 -4.49 25.71
C GLN A 216 -9.77 -5.97 25.55
N LEU A 217 -9.28 -6.57 26.64
CA LEU A 217 -8.90 -7.99 26.64
C LEU A 217 -10.09 -8.89 26.25
N ARG A 218 -9.85 -9.76 25.29
CA ARG A 218 -10.82 -10.79 24.87
C ARG A 218 -10.82 -11.95 25.85
N SER A 219 -11.98 -12.59 25.97
CA SER A 219 -12.11 -13.83 26.74
C SER A 219 -11.45 -15.04 26.08
N THR A 220 -11.27 -14.99 24.78
CA THR A 220 -10.64 -16.04 23.95
C THR A 220 -9.81 -15.34 22.87
N PRO A 221 -8.49 -15.58 22.82
CA PRO A 221 -7.63 -15.03 21.79
C PRO A 221 -8.05 -15.42 20.37
N ASN A 222 -7.72 -14.59 19.39
CA ASN A 222 -7.89 -14.88 17.98
C ASN A 222 -6.59 -14.60 17.23
N TYR A 223 -5.84 -15.63 16.95
CA TYR A 223 -4.49 -15.59 16.37
C TYR A 223 -4.46 -15.47 14.83
N ARG A 224 -5.59 -15.16 14.19
CA ARG A 224 -5.71 -15.14 12.72
C ARG A 224 -4.68 -14.26 12.05
N TYR A 225 -4.39 -13.10 12.59
CA TYR A 225 -3.57 -12.06 11.97
C TYR A 225 -2.09 -12.10 12.33
N VAL A 226 -1.70 -13.01 13.23
CA VAL A 226 -0.34 -13.10 13.80
C VAL A 226 0.34 -14.44 13.53
N GLY A 227 -0.12 -15.19 12.52
CA GLY A 227 0.49 -16.44 12.10
C GLY A 227 0.08 -17.67 12.93
N GLY A 228 -0.88 -17.52 13.85
CA GLY A 228 -1.32 -18.60 14.75
C GLY A 228 -0.75 -18.47 16.16
N GLU A 229 -1.23 -19.34 17.07
CA GLU A 229 -0.84 -19.34 18.49
C GLU A 229 0.66 -19.59 18.67
N GLU A 230 1.23 -20.54 17.96
CA GLU A 230 2.63 -20.93 18.07
C GLU A 230 3.57 -19.76 17.69
N THR A 231 3.29 -19.07 16.60
CA THR A 231 4.05 -17.90 16.16
C THR A 231 3.95 -16.75 17.16
N TRP A 232 2.75 -16.48 17.66
CA TRP A 232 2.54 -15.44 18.65
C TRP A 232 3.26 -15.69 19.99
N GLU A 233 3.19 -16.91 20.48
CA GLU A 233 3.90 -17.31 21.71
C GLU A 233 5.43 -17.24 21.55
N ALA A 234 5.95 -17.58 20.37
CA ALA A 234 7.36 -17.46 20.06
C ALA A 234 7.83 -15.99 19.97
N LEU A 235 6.99 -15.08 19.45
CA LEU A 235 7.23 -13.64 19.47
C LEU A 235 7.26 -13.11 20.91
N LEU A 236 6.27 -13.48 21.74
CA LEU A 236 6.22 -13.10 23.15
C LEU A 236 7.45 -13.60 23.93
N ALA A 237 7.98 -14.76 23.58
CA ALA A 237 9.15 -15.33 24.20
C ALA A 237 10.48 -14.73 23.68
N GLY A 238 10.46 -13.90 22.63
CA GLY A 238 11.66 -13.36 21.99
C GLY A 238 12.54 -14.44 21.35
N THR A 239 11.93 -15.52 20.87
CA THR A 239 12.63 -16.69 20.27
C THR A 239 12.38 -16.84 18.78
N LEU A 240 11.60 -15.96 18.18
CA LEU A 240 11.29 -15.96 16.76
C LEU A 240 12.19 -14.97 16.00
N GLY A 241 12.80 -15.44 14.93
CA GLY A 241 13.66 -14.69 14.04
C GLY A 241 14.15 -15.57 12.89
N ASN A 242 14.84 -14.99 11.96
CA ASN A 242 15.54 -15.66 10.85
C ASN A 242 16.86 -14.93 10.57
N ASP A 243 17.71 -15.51 9.76
CA ASP A 243 18.94 -14.88 9.26
C ASP A 243 18.54 -13.90 8.14
N ALA A 244 18.19 -12.65 8.51
CA ALA A 244 17.58 -11.67 7.62
C ALA A 244 18.60 -11.02 6.68
N ASP A 245 19.83 -10.83 7.13
CA ASP A 245 20.91 -10.20 6.37
C ASP A 245 21.91 -11.22 5.75
N ASN A 246 21.66 -12.53 5.92
CA ASN A 246 22.47 -13.64 5.43
C ASN A 246 23.91 -13.65 5.98
N ASP A 247 24.12 -13.18 7.18
CA ASP A 247 25.44 -13.21 7.85
C ASP A 247 25.70 -14.51 8.62
N GLY A 248 24.69 -15.35 8.82
CA GLY A 248 24.71 -16.66 9.47
C GLY A 248 24.26 -16.65 10.93
N ASP A 249 23.90 -15.50 11.47
CA ASP A 249 23.31 -15.34 12.79
C ASP A 249 21.78 -15.17 12.68
N ILE A 250 21.04 -15.26 13.78
CA ILE A 250 19.59 -15.11 13.78
C ILE A 250 19.20 -13.74 14.34
N ASP A 251 18.49 -12.98 13.51
CA ASP A 251 17.92 -11.69 13.85
C ASP A 251 16.56 -11.88 14.51
N TYR A 252 16.53 -11.81 15.84
CA TYR A 252 15.32 -12.00 16.62
C TYR A 252 14.45 -10.75 16.62
N TRP A 253 13.14 -10.94 16.49
CA TRP A 253 12.16 -9.88 16.60
C TRP A 253 12.06 -9.33 18.01
N ASN A 254 12.04 -8.01 18.15
CA ASN A 254 11.63 -7.29 19.35
C ASN A 254 10.14 -6.95 19.23
N LEU A 255 9.29 -7.59 20.04
CA LEU A 255 7.85 -7.33 20.05
C LEU A 255 7.51 -6.20 21.01
N ILE A 256 6.79 -5.18 20.52
CA ILE A 256 6.16 -4.15 21.34
C ILE A 256 4.64 -4.16 21.17
N GLN A 257 3.90 -3.81 22.21
CA GLN A 257 2.44 -3.89 22.20
C GLN A 257 1.73 -2.70 22.84
N THR A 258 2.27 -2.16 23.93
CA THR A 258 1.60 -1.09 24.67
C THR A 258 1.81 0.26 24.01
N LYS A 259 0.85 1.16 24.15
CA LYS A 259 0.97 2.54 23.66
C LYS A 259 2.25 3.21 24.18
N ASP A 260 2.59 3.01 25.43
CA ASP A 260 3.81 3.57 26.04
C ASP A 260 5.07 3.06 25.32
N ASP A 261 5.13 1.77 24.94
CA ASP A 261 6.27 1.22 24.16
C ASP A 261 6.43 1.93 22.81
N PHE A 262 5.31 2.18 22.10
CA PHE A 262 5.33 2.91 20.82
C PHE A 262 5.72 4.38 21.02
N GLU A 263 5.25 5.03 22.10
CA GLU A 263 5.62 6.42 22.42
C GLU A 263 7.11 6.54 22.78
N GLU A 264 7.68 5.58 23.51
CA GLU A 264 9.11 5.53 23.83
C GLU A 264 9.98 5.24 22.61
N LEU A 265 9.51 4.40 21.69
CA LEU A 265 10.24 4.01 20.48
C LEU A 265 10.59 5.19 19.55
N GLN A 266 9.85 6.29 19.63
CA GLN A 266 10.10 7.46 18.80
C GLN A 266 11.45 8.12 19.09
N TYR A 267 12.10 7.80 20.22
CA TYR A 267 13.26 8.50 20.71
C TYR A 267 14.36 7.56 21.21
N GLY A 268 15.61 7.99 21.06
CA GLY A 268 16.76 7.30 21.63
C GLY A 268 17.19 6.06 20.83
N ASN A 269 17.77 5.07 21.51
CA ASN A 269 18.24 3.87 20.87
C ASN A 269 17.07 2.95 20.54
N ALA A 270 16.98 2.55 19.29
CA ALA A 270 16.01 1.57 18.80
C ALA A 270 16.67 0.20 18.56
N PRO A 271 15.92 -0.90 18.63
CA PRO A 271 16.42 -2.21 18.23
C PRO A 271 16.64 -2.26 16.70
N ASP A 272 17.47 -3.18 16.23
CA ASP A 272 17.75 -3.36 14.82
C ASP A 272 16.55 -3.97 14.08
N ARG A 273 15.74 -4.82 14.77
CA ARG A 273 14.56 -5.47 14.19
C ARG A 273 13.36 -5.44 15.14
N LEU A 274 12.19 -4.99 14.64
CA LEU A 274 11.03 -4.74 15.50
C LEU A 274 9.71 -5.13 14.85
N ILE A 275 8.86 -5.82 15.62
CA ILE A 275 7.45 -6.02 15.30
C ILE A 275 6.58 -5.31 16.35
N GLY A 276 5.69 -4.43 15.89
CA GLY A 276 4.77 -3.66 16.73
C GLY A 276 3.32 -4.05 16.51
N VAL A 277 2.67 -4.66 17.51
CA VAL A 277 1.27 -5.09 17.42
C VAL A 277 0.48 -4.47 18.58
N PRO A 278 -0.09 -3.26 18.40
CA PRO A 278 -0.78 -2.54 19.47
C PRO A 278 -1.96 -3.33 20.03
N GLU A 279 -2.41 -2.95 21.22
CA GLU A 279 -3.47 -3.61 22.00
C GLU A 279 -4.87 -3.41 21.37
N VAL A 280 -5.02 -3.79 20.08
CA VAL A 280 -6.27 -3.71 19.32
C VAL A 280 -6.32 -4.79 18.23
N TYR A 281 -7.54 -5.20 17.84
CA TYR A 281 -7.69 -6.37 16.95
C TYR A 281 -7.57 -6.05 15.47
N SER A 282 -8.43 -5.18 14.91
CA SER A 282 -8.49 -5.03 13.44
C SER A 282 -8.05 -3.66 12.93
N THR A 283 -8.43 -2.58 13.57
CA THR A 283 -8.02 -1.22 13.20
C THR A 283 -7.62 -0.44 14.45
N LEU A 284 -6.77 0.58 14.30
CA LEU A 284 -6.40 1.42 15.45
C LEU A 284 -7.64 2.08 16.05
N GLN A 285 -8.53 2.66 15.21
CA GLN A 285 -9.69 3.41 15.72
C GLN A 285 -11.00 3.16 14.97
N GLN A 286 -11.01 2.91 13.65
CA GLN A 286 -12.24 2.88 12.84
C GLN A 286 -13.28 1.88 13.36
N SER A 287 -12.87 0.69 13.79
CA SER A 287 -13.76 -0.39 14.24
C SER A 287 -14.20 -0.25 15.71
N ARG A 288 -13.71 0.77 16.46
CA ARG A 288 -14.10 0.99 17.85
C ARG A 288 -15.59 1.16 18.03
N GLY A 289 -16.10 0.85 19.21
CA GLY A 289 -17.52 0.99 19.58
C GLY A 289 -18.07 2.40 19.46
N GLY A 290 -19.34 2.57 19.85
CA GLY A 290 -20.06 3.84 19.79
C GLY A 290 -20.89 4.02 18.53
N ASP A 291 -21.39 5.23 18.30
CA ASP A 291 -22.17 5.56 17.12
C ASP A 291 -21.26 5.66 15.89
N ARG A 292 -21.42 4.73 14.96
CA ARG A 292 -20.60 4.63 13.74
C ARG A 292 -20.90 5.74 12.71
N TYR A 293 -22.00 6.47 12.90
CA TYR A 293 -22.44 7.54 12.01
C TYR A 293 -22.44 8.91 12.69
N ALA A 294 -21.83 9.00 13.87
CA ALA A 294 -21.57 10.27 14.54
C ALA A 294 -20.71 11.20 13.67
N ASP A 295 -20.76 12.47 13.94
CA ASP A 295 -19.82 13.43 13.36
C ASP A 295 -18.39 13.12 13.83
N ALA A 296 -17.41 13.57 13.07
CA ALA A 296 -16.01 13.29 13.38
C ALA A 296 -15.63 13.81 14.78
N PHE A 297 -14.92 12.99 15.53
CA PHE A 297 -14.44 13.24 16.89
C PHE A 297 -15.51 13.28 18.00
N ASP A 298 -16.79 13.01 17.69
CA ASP A 298 -17.84 12.93 18.71
C ASP A 298 -17.78 11.63 19.54
N VAL A 299 -17.20 10.55 18.99
CA VAL A 299 -17.00 9.29 19.70
C VAL A 299 -15.57 9.22 20.22
N PRO A 300 -15.35 9.02 21.54
CA PRO A 300 -14.00 8.89 22.10
C PRO A 300 -13.16 7.81 21.43
N PHE A 301 -11.87 8.07 21.24
CA PHE A 301 -10.88 7.12 20.77
C PHE A 301 -10.54 6.07 21.84
N ASN A 302 -9.96 4.94 21.42
CA ASN A 302 -9.31 3.98 22.31
C ASN A 302 -8.03 4.61 22.88
N ASP A 303 -8.01 4.88 24.16
CA ASP A 303 -6.93 5.65 24.82
C ASP A 303 -5.61 4.88 24.91
N ASN A 304 -5.66 3.54 24.90
CA ASN A 304 -4.51 2.64 25.01
C ASN A 304 -3.90 2.22 23.66
N VAL A 305 -4.37 2.80 22.55
CA VAL A 305 -3.90 2.48 21.20
C VAL A 305 -3.07 3.66 20.66
N PRO A 306 -1.86 3.42 20.09
CA PRO A 306 -1.08 4.48 19.49
C PRO A 306 -1.76 5.02 18.22
N THR A 307 -1.40 6.23 17.82
CA THR A 307 -1.77 6.80 16.52
C THR A 307 -0.83 6.29 15.42
N LEU A 308 -1.24 6.37 14.16
CA LEU A 308 -0.39 6.05 13.02
C LEU A 308 0.86 6.96 12.98
N GLU A 309 0.71 8.24 13.37
CA GLU A 309 1.82 9.19 13.55
C GLU A 309 2.90 8.64 14.49
N VAL A 310 2.52 8.16 15.66
CA VAL A 310 3.43 7.61 16.69
C VAL A 310 4.13 6.35 16.17
N MET A 311 3.37 5.44 15.55
CA MET A 311 3.94 4.22 14.95
C MET A 311 4.93 4.54 13.83
N THR A 312 4.59 5.48 12.94
CA THR A 312 5.45 5.95 11.86
C THR A 312 6.75 6.56 12.38
N SER A 313 6.65 7.42 13.41
CA SER A 313 7.83 8.05 14.03
C SER A 313 8.75 7.00 14.69
N GLY A 314 8.17 6.00 15.34
CA GLY A 314 8.92 4.86 15.88
C GLY A 314 9.61 4.03 14.82
N ALA A 315 8.92 3.74 13.71
CA ALA A 315 9.50 3.02 12.57
C ALA A 315 10.68 3.77 11.94
N LEU A 316 10.54 5.08 11.78
CA LEU A 316 11.64 5.93 11.28
C LEU A 316 12.86 5.89 12.19
N ASN A 317 12.68 5.89 13.52
CA ASN A 317 13.79 5.81 14.47
C ASN A 317 14.52 4.44 14.41
N VAL A 318 13.81 3.35 14.13
CA VAL A 318 14.43 2.03 13.91
C VAL A 318 15.23 2.01 12.60
N LEU A 319 14.60 2.41 11.50
CA LEU A 319 15.17 2.31 10.15
C LEU A 319 16.35 3.26 9.94
N ASP A 320 16.39 4.40 10.62
CA ASP A 320 17.49 5.37 10.55
C ASP A 320 18.82 4.85 11.15
N ASN A 321 18.78 3.73 11.88
CA ASN A 321 20.00 3.03 12.32
C ASN A 321 20.83 2.53 11.14
N ASN A 322 20.23 2.27 9.97
CA ASN A 322 20.96 1.81 8.80
C ASN A 322 21.60 3.01 8.04
N GLU A 323 22.93 3.07 8.06
CA GLU A 323 23.69 4.16 7.41
C GLU A 323 23.53 4.21 5.89
N ASN A 324 23.12 3.09 5.24
CA ASN A 324 22.83 3.03 3.81
C ASN A 324 21.46 3.62 3.46
N GLY A 325 20.59 3.83 4.44
CA GLY A 325 19.22 4.33 4.30
C GLY A 325 18.19 3.21 4.25
N PHE A 326 16.95 3.55 3.86
CA PHE A 326 15.84 2.61 3.98
C PHE A 326 14.71 2.84 2.96
N PHE A 327 13.84 1.82 2.87
CA PHE A 327 12.49 1.91 2.34
C PHE A 327 11.47 1.77 3.46
N LEU A 328 10.48 2.67 3.50
CA LEU A 328 9.36 2.58 4.44
C LEU A 328 8.04 2.75 3.69
N MET A 329 7.12 1.79 3.85
CA MET A 329 5.72 1.94 3.47
C MET A 329 4.89 2.22 4.72
N VAL A 330 4.04 3.26 4.65
CA VAL A 330 3.08 3.62 5.72
C VAL A 330 1.68 3.64 5.15
N GLU A 331 0.75 2.95 5.80
CA GLU A 331 -0.62 2.84 5.33
C GLU A 331 -1.64 3.38 6.33
N GLY A 332 -2.50 4.28 5.86
CA GLY A 332 -3.77 4.60 6.50
C GLY A 332 -4.87 3.67 6.00
N GLY A 333 -4.83 2.40 6.40
CA GLY A 333 -5.69 1.34 5.85
C GLY A 333 -7.17 1.46 6.20
N ALA A 334 -7.49 2.10 7.33
CA ALA A 334 -8.87 2.16 7.81
C ALA A 334 -9.70 3.29 7.19
N VAL A 335 -9.12 4.15 6.36
CA VAL A 335 -9.85 5.11 5.52
C VAL A 335 -10.78 4.36 4.56
N ASP A 336 -10.29 3.29 3.93
CA ASP A 336 -11.06 2.37 3.08
C ASP A 336 -12.23 1.73 3.84
N TRP A 337 -11.99 1.21 5.04
CA TRP A 337 -13.03 0.58 5.85
C TRP A 337 -14.15 1.57 6.21
N ALA A 338 -13.80 2.83 6.49
CA ALA A 338 -14.79 3.89 6.68
C ALA A 338 -15.57 4.19 5.40
N GLY A 339 -14.91 4.17 4.24
CA GLY A 339 -15.51 4.30 2.92
C GLY A 339 -16.51 3.16 2.61
N HIS A 340 -16.11 1.90 2.79
CA HIS A 340 -16.96 0.73 2.63
C HIS A 340 -18.21 0.77 3.51
N ALA A 341 -18.06 1.25 4.74
CA ALA A 341 -19.16 1.38 5.70
C ALA A 341 -19.94 2.69 5.56
N ASN A 342 -19.55 3.59 4.65
CA ASN A 342 -20.13 4.91 4.44
C ASN A 342 -20.19 5.76 5.73
N GLN A 343 -19.09 5.75 6.48
CA GLN A 343 -18.96 6.38 7.81
C GLN A 343 -18.21 7.71 7.68
N SER A 344 -18.93 8.79 7.39
CA SER A 344 -18.37 10.12 7.10
C SER A 344 -17.46 10.66 8.22
N GLY A 345 -17.87 10.54 9.49
CA GLY A 345 -17.06 10.97 10.63
C GLY A 345 -15.80 10.13 10.78
N ARG A 346 -15.92 8.79 10.71
CA ARG A 346 -14.77 7.87 10.79
C ARG A 346 -13.77 8.08 9.66
N LEU A 347 -14.28 8.35 8.44
CA LEU A 347 -13.41 8.68 7.30
C LEU A 347 -12.51 9.88 7.61
N ILE A 348 -13.08 10.95 8.12
CA ILE A 348 -12.32 12.17 8.46
C ILE A 348 -11.31 11.90 9.57
N GLU A 349 -11.69 11.13 10.61
CA GLU A 349 -10.80 10.76 11.69
C GLU A 349 -9.58 9.95 11.22
N GLU A 350 -9.80 8.91 10.41
CA GLU A 350 -8.74 8.04 9.87
C GLU A 350 -7.85 8.80 8.87
N GLN A 351 -8.46 9.64 8.02
CA GLN A 351 -7.70 10.48 7.09
C GLN A 351 -6.85 11.51 7.82
N GLU A 352 -7.33 12.06 8.92
CA GLU A 352 -6.58 13.02 9.75
C GLU A 352 -5.40 12.33 10.47
N ASP A 353 -5.56 11.10 10.92
CA ASP A 353 -4.45 10.32 11.49
C ASP A 353 -3.37 10.01 10.44
N PHE A 354 -3.78 9.66 9.21
CA PHE A 354 -2.86 9.53 8.08
C PHE A 354 -2.15 10.84 7.74
N ASN A 355 -2.86 11.97 7.71
CA ASN A 355 -2.27 13.27 7.41
C ASN A 355 -1.18 13.63 8.44
N ARG A 356 -1.40 13.32 9.73
CA ARG A 356 -0.40 13.50 10.79
C ARG A 356 0.83 12.60 10.60
N ALA A 357 0.63 11.37 10.15
CA ALA A 357 1.77 10.51 9.79
C ALA A 357 2.60 11.08 8.63
N VAL A 358 1.95 11.68 7.61
CA VAL A 358 2.67 12.41 6.54
C VAL A 358 3.43 13.60 7.08
N GLU A 359 2.85 14.38 7.99
CA GLU A 359 3.55 15.50 8.65
C GLU A 359 4.75 15.02 9.46
N ALA A 360 4.60 13.93 10.22
CA ALA A 360 5.70 13.33 11.00
C ALA A 360 6.87 12.91 10.09
N VAL A 361 6.58 12.27 8.95
CA VAL A 361 7.60 11.94 7.94
C VAL A 361 8.29 13.20 7.40
N CYS A 362 7.55 14.25 7.06
CA CYS A 362 8.15 15.49 6.57
C CYS A 362 9.04 16.15 7.61
N ASN A 363 8.62 16.16 8.87
CA ASN A 363 9.39 16.69 9.99
C ASN A 363 10.67 15.87 10.21
N TRP A 364 10.58 14.54 10.18
CA TRP A 364 11.74 13.66 10.26
C TRP A 364 12.75 13.95 9.13
N VAL A 365 12.28 14.12 7.89
CA VAL A 365 13.18 14.46 6.76
C VAL A 365 13.92 15.79 7.00
N GLU A 366 13.26 16.77 7.59
CA GLU A 366 13.87 18.09 7.85
C GLU A 366 14.81 18.09 9.06
N GLU A 367 14.56 17.21 10.05
CA GLU A 367 15.33 17.16 11.30
C GLU A 367 16.48 16.13 11.26
N ASN A 368 16.29 14.98 10.62
CA ASN A 368 17.22 13.84 10.66
C ASN A 368 17.85 13.51 9.29
N SER A 369 17.29 14.02 8.19
CA SER A 369 17.75 13.79 6.82
C SER A 369 17.77 15.09 6.02
N ASN A 370 17.47 15.02 4.75
CA ASN A 370 17.21 16.19 3.89
C ASN A 370 16.53 15.79 2.57
N TRP A 371 15.88 16.76 1.92
CA TRP A 371 15.18 16.55 0.63
C TRP A 371 16.11 16.26 -0.56
N GLY A 372 17.43 16.33 -0.38
CA GLY A 372 18.42 15.98 -1.40
C GLY A 372 18.79 14.49 -1.44
N GLU A 373 18.39 13.71 -0.43
CA GLU A 373 18.68 12.27 -0.31
C GLU A 373 17.43 11.45 0.03
N THR A 374 16.30 12.08 0.37
CA THR A 374 15.05 11.40 0.70
C THR A 374 13.98 11.75 -0.32
N LEU A 375 13.24 10.72 -0.77
CA LEU A 375 12.03 10.82 -1.58
C LEU A 375 10.82 10.44 -0.74
N VAL A 376 9.82 11.31 -0.69
CA VAL A 376 8.52 11.04 -0.07
C VAL A 376 7.44 11.03 -1.16
N ILE A 377 6.65 9.95 -1.19
CA ILE A 377 5.52 9.74 -2.11
C ILE A 377 4.27 9.55 -1.27
N VAL A 378 3.19 10.27 -1.59
CA VAL A 378 1.89 10.19 -0.91
C VAL A 378 0.81 9.90 -1.95
N THR A 379 0.07 8.82 -1.80
CA THR A 379 -0.97 8.39 -2.74
C THR A 379 -2.03 7.54 -2.04
N GLY A 380 -3.00 7.02 -2.78
CA GLY A 380 -3.88 5.91 -2.39
C GLY A 380 -3.61 4.68 -3.25
N ASP A 381 -4.34 3.63 -3.02
CA ASP A 381 -4.35 2.41 -3.83
C ASP A 381 -5.57 2.32 -4.76
N HIS A 382 -6.71 2.86 -4.34
CA HIS A 382 -7.96 3.07 -5.09
C HIS A 382 -8.87 4.06 -4.34
N GLU A 383 -10.00 4.42 -4.93
CA GLU A 383 -11.05 5.18 -4.22
C GLU A 383 -12.15 4.22 -3.74
N THR A 384 -12.69 4.46 -2.54
CA THR A 384 -13.77 3.69 -1.94
C THR A 384 -14.98 4.54 -1.59
N GLY A 385 -16.17 4.00 -1.87
CA GLY A 385 -17.46 4.59 -1.49
C GLY A 385 -18.05 5.52 -2.53
N TYR A 386 -17.34 5.88 -3.58
CA TYR A 386 -17.75 6.83 -4.60
C TYR A 386 -18.27 8.11 -3.97
N LEU A 387 -17.42 8.76 -3.18
CA LEU A 387 -17.78 9.96 -2.44
C LEU A 387 -17.97 11.15 -3.37
N THR A 388 -19.12 11.87 -3.25
CA THR A 388 -19.45 13.08 -4.03
C THR A 388 -20.22 14.10 -3.19
N GLY A 389 -20.38 15.32 -3.70
CA GLY A 389 -21.21 16.35 -3.06
C GLY A 389 -22.69 16.19 -3.33
N THR A 390 -23.08 15.51 -4.42
CA THR A 390 -24.46 15.31 -4.85
C THR A 390 -24.68 13.89 -5.36
N ALA A 391 -25.74 13.24 -4.93
CA ALA A 391 -26.05 11.86 -5.31
C ALA A 391 -26.14 11.68 -6.84
N GLY A 392 -25.37 10.71 -7.37
CA GLY A 392 -25.37 10.38 -8.79
C GLY A 392 -24.71 11.42 -9.70
N VAL A 393 -24.00 12.39 -9.13
CA VAL A 393 -23.27 13.43 -9.87
C VAL A 393 -21.81 13.41 -9.42
N TYR A 394 -20.89 13.43 -10.37
CA TYR A 394 -19.47 13.56 -10.06
C TYR A 394 -19.15 15.05 -9.81
N ASP A 395 -19.27 15.46 -8.55
CA ASP A 395 -18.96 16.80 -8.07
C ASP A 395 -18.21 16.74 -6.73
N GLU A 396 -17.60 17.85 -6.36
CA GLU A 396 -16.88 17.98 -5.10
C GLU A 396 -17.84 17.97 -3.91
N VAL A 397 -17.39 17.42 -2.78
CA VAL A 397 -18.04 17.60 -1.48
C VAL A 397 -18.13 19.09 -1.15
N LYS A 398 -19.14 19.50 -0.34
CA LYS A 398 -19.43 20.92 -0.12
C LYS A 398 -18.94 21.36 1.25
N ASN A 399 -18.21 22.44 1.25
CA ASN A 399 -17.68 23.08 2.45
C ASN A 399 -18.80 23.70 3.29
N ASN A 400 -18.86 23.33 4.57
CA ASN A 400 -19.77 23.91 5.56
C ASN A 400 -19.04 24.75 6.63
N GLY A 401 -17.71 24.85 6.53
CA GLY A 401 -16.84 25.56 7.49
C GLY A 401 -16.04 24.62 8.38
N ALA A 402 -14.98 25.14 8.98
CA ALA A 402 -14.15 24.37 9.89
C ALA A 402 -14.94 23.89 11.12
N GLY A 403 -14.76 22.61 11.49
CA GLY A 403 -15.49 21.94 12.57
C GLY A 403 -16.89 21.49 12.21
N GLU A 404 -17.36 21.74 11.00
CA GLU A 404 -18.68 21.33 10.52
C GLU A 404 -18.56 20.22 9.48
N MET A 405 -19.32 19.12 9.63
CA MET A 405 -19.31 18.03 8.65
C MET A 405 -19.60 18.55 7.24
N PRO A 406 -18.74 18.29 6.24
CA PRO A 406 -19.03 18.70 4.87
C PRO A 406 -20.28 18.00 4.34
N THR A 407 -21.00 18.64 3.42
CA THR A 407 -22.08 17.95 2.71
C THR A 407 -21.46 16.96 1.73
N MET A 408 -21.67 15.68 1.98
CA MET A 408 -21.14 14.57 1.20
C MET A 408 -22.15 13.45 1.04
N VAL A 409 -22.03 12.70 -0.05
CA VAL A 409 -22.92 11.58 -0.39
C VAL A 409 -22.10 10.39 -0.86
N TRP A 410 -22.36 9.25 -0.27
CA TRP A 410 -21.83 7.96 -0.67
C TRP A 410 -22.71 7.35 -1.78
N ASN A 411 -22.11 6.96 -2.91
CA ASN A 411 -22.82 6.36 -4.04
C ASN A 411 -22.49 4.89 -4.26
N SER A 412 -21.62 4.34 -3.42
CA SER A 412 -21.21 2.93 -3.42
C SER A 412 -20.85 2.52 -1.98
N SER A 413 -20.70 1.23 -1.76
CA SER A 413 -20.01 0.64 -0.62
C SER A 413 -18.80 -0.19 -1.09
N ASN A 414 -18.30 0.07 -2.30
CA ASN A 414 -17.21 -0.65 -2.92
C ASN A 414 -16.26 0.35 -3.60
N HIS A 415 -15.15 -0.14 -4.11
CA HIS A 415 -14.15 0.66 -4.82
C HIS A 415 -14.66 1.24 -6.13
N THR A 416 -13.90 2.18 -6.68
CA THR A 416 -14.13 2.73 -8.02
C THR A 416 -12.82 2.84 -8.81
N ASN A 417 -12.95 2.90 -10.14
CA ASN A 417 -11.84 3.15 -11.08
C ASN A 417 -11.52 4.65 -11.25
N GLN A 418 -11.80 5.48 -10.24
CA GLN A 418 -11.37 6.88 -10.29
C GLN A 418 -9.85 6.96 -10.30
N LEU A 419 -9.30 7.91 -11.06
CA LEU A 419 -7.89 8.23 -10.93
C LEU A 419 -7.58 8.80 -9.54
N ILE A 420 -6.54 8.27 -8.93
CA ILE A 420 -6.09 8.60 -7.57
C ILE A 420 -5.02 9.71 -7.64
N PRO A 421 -5.06 10.74 -6.79
CA PRO A 421 -3.99 11.72 -6.74
C PRO A 421 -2.70 11.11 -6.17
N LEU A 422 -1.57 11.51 -6.77
CA LEU A 422 -0.23 11.19 -6.28
C LEU A 422 0.57 12.48 -6.11
N PHE A 423 1.21 12.61 -4.97
CA PHE A 423 2.06 13.73 -4.60
C PHE A 423 3.47 13.23 -4.27
N ALA A 424 4.51 13.94 -4.73
CA ALA A 424 5.86 13.56 -4.35
C ALA A 424 6.76 14.79 -4.13
N LYS A 425 7.69 14.65 -3.16
CA LYS A 425 8.68 15.67 -2.80
C LYS A 425 10.01 15.01 -2.48
N GLY A 426 11.07 15.71 -2.76
CA GLY A 426 12.43 15.27 -2.49
C GLY A 426 13.19 14.89 -3.75
N THR A 427 14.32 14.22 -3.55
CA THR A 427 15.20 13.87 -4.66
C THR A 427 14.50 12.89 -5.59
N GLY A 428 14.55 13.15 -6.90
CA GLY A 428 13.90 12.30 -7.91
C GLY A 428 12.40 12.51 -8.11
N ALA A 429 11.68 13.29 -7.26
CA ALA A 429 10.22 13.46 -7.37
C ALA A 429 9.72 13.90 -8.76
N GLU A 430 10.54 14.61 -9.53
CA GLU A 430 10.19 15.06 -10.90
C GLU A 430 10.03 13.91 -11.90
N ILE A 431 10.44 12.67 -11.56
CA ILE A 431 10.24 11.49 -12.42
C ILE A 431 8.76 11.23 -12.65
N PHE A 432 7.91 11.40 -11.64
CA PHE A 432 6.47 11.18 -11.76
C PHE A 432 5.80 12.09 -12.80
N LYS A 433 6.26 13.35 -12.92
CA LYS A 433 5.77 14.24 -13.97
C LYS A 433 6.20 13.82 -15.37
N LYS A 434 7.33 13.14 -15.50
CA LYS A 434 7.82 12.64 -16.80
C LYS A 434 7.14 11.34 -17.20
N LEU A 435 6.81 10.49 -16.21
CA LEU A 435 6.07 9.26 -16.40
C LEU A 435 4.60 9.54 -16.74
N ALA A 436 4.02 10.64 -16.26
CA ALA A 436 2.63 11.04 -16.52
C ALA A 436 2.44 11.45 -17.99
N ASP A 437 2.62 10.49 -18.92
CA ASP A 437 2.49 10.66 -20.36
C ASP A 437 1.10 10.28 -20.91
N GLU A 438 0.24 9.70 -20.07
CA GLU A 438 -1.15 9.46 -20.36
C GLU A 438 -2.01 10.69 -19.99
N THR A 439 -3.14 10.87 -20.66
CA THR A 439 -4.02 12.04 -20.42
C THR A 439 -5.48 11.66 -20.34
N ASP A 440 -6.10 12.02 -19.21
CA ASP A 440 -7.53 11.91 -18.98
C ASP A 440 -8.23 13.28 -19.18
N PRO A 441 -9.39 13.35 -19.87
CA PRO A 441 -10.08 14.62 -20.17
C PRO A 441 -10.68 15.27 -18.92
N VAL A 442 -10.90 14.52 -17.81
CA VAL A 442 -11.49 15.02 -16.56
C VAL A 442 -10.40 15.34 -15.54
N LYS A 443 -9.40 14.46 -15.41
CA LYS A 443 -8.38 14.51 -14.36
C LYS A 443 -7.01 15.04 -14.83
N GLY A 444 -6.76 15.11 -16.14
CA GLY A 444 -5.48 15.53 -16.69
C GLY A 444 -4.46 14.40 -16.78
N ASN A 445 -3.18 14.73 -16.66
CA ASN A 445 -2.10 13.75 -16.82
C ASN A 445 -2.06 12.74 -15.68
N TYR A 446 -1.78 11.48 -16.02
CA TYR A 446 -1.69 10.41 -15.04
C TYR A 446 -0.60 9.39 -15.39
N ILE A 447 -0.20 8.63 -14.39
CA ILE A 447 0.66 7.44 -14.47
C ILE A 447 -0.20 6.19 -14.23
N ASP A 448 0.35 5.04 -14.52
CA ASP A 448 -0.17 3.77 -13.98
C ASP A 448 0.49 3.45 -12.62
N ASN A 449 -0.21 2.75 -11.72
CA ASN A 449 0.34 2.44 -10.39
C ASN A 449 1.59 1.52 -10.43
N THR A 450 1.80 0.76 -11.52
CA THR A 450 3.04 0.01 -11.75
C THR A 450 4.25 0.91 -11.89
N GLU A 451 4.06 2.16 -12.31
CA GLU A 451 5.16 3.11 -12.53
C GLU A 451 5.74 3.67 -11.21
N ILE A 452 5.09 3.45 -10.05
CA ILE A 452 5.67 3.76 -8.74
C ILE A 452 6.91 2.91 -8.50
N SER A 453 6.82 1.59 -8.66
CA SER A 453 7.97 0.68 -8.51
C SER A 453 9.06 0.98 -9.54
N VAL A 454 8.68 1.24 -10.80
CA VAL A 454 9.61 1.62 -11.86
C VAL A 454 10.38 2.89 -11.49
N ALA A 455 9.69 3.92 -11.00
CA ALA A 455 10.31 5.17 -10.57
C ALA A 455 11.30 4.95 -9.41
N MET A 456 10.90 4.19 -8.40
CA MET A 456 11.77 3.89 -7.24
C MET A 456 13.03 3.13 -7.68
N ARG A 457 12.88 2.07 -8.51
CA ARG A 457 14.02 1.30 -9.04
C ARG A 457 14.99 2.12 -9.87
N GLU A 458 14.50 3.08 -10.68
CA GLU A 458 15.37 4.00 -11.43
C GLU A 458 16.17 4.94 -10.53
N LEU A 459 15.67 5.25 -9.33
CA LEU A 459 16.28 6.20 -8.41
C LEU A 459 17.31 5.58 -7.47
N ILE A 460 17.25 4.27 -7.22
CA ILE A 460 18.18 3.56 -6.33
C ILE A 460 19.30 2.81 -7.07
N ASN A 461 19.26 2.74 -8.42
CA ASN A 461 20.25 2.06 -9.27
C ASN A 461 21.39 2.97 -9.76
#